data_afca586f279d36048b6236da17e3a254
#
_entry.id   afca586f279d36048b6236da17e3a254
#
_cell.length_a   1.000
_cell.length_b   1.000
_cell.length_c   1.000
_cell.angle_alpha   90.00
_cell.angle_beta   90.00
_cell.angle_gamma   90.00
#
_symmetry.space_group_name_H-M   'P 1'
#
loop_
_entity.id
_entity.type
_entity.pdbx_description
1 polymer ?
#
loop_
_entity_poly.entity_id
_entity_poly.type
_entity_poly.pdbx_seq_one_letter_code
_entity_poly.pdbx_strand_id
1 'polypeptide(L)'
;DGLNSPQVARKMPRTLTDKEVSLLLELPSRTPTPKGLRDRAILELLYATGMRASEVTALDLDDVDFSSGTVNCGERTTSQRTVSLSQHALKAIHIYVEQGREHLLTSPEQRALFVNHRGERLSRQGLWLVIKSYVKELGLGDNVTPHTLRHSAAAHKLSHGANVTEVQHLLGHANPSSTQVYVRIARRQASEPAYATV
;
A
#
# COMPACT_ATOMS: atom_id res chain seq x y z
N ASP A 1 9.55 33.52 32.40
CA ASP A 1 8.94 33.86 31.09
C ASP A 1 9.09 32.67 30.16
N GLY A 2 8.13 31.77 30.26
CA GLY A 2 8.08 30.60 29.43
C GLY A 2 7.39 30.90 28.09
N LEU A 3 8.16 31.06 27.05
CA LEU A 3 7.64 31.09 25.69
C LEU A 3 7.20 29.65 25.30
N ASN A 4 5.94 29.33 25.53
CA ASN A 4 5.32 28.19 24.92
C ASN A 4 5.25 28.46 23.40
N SER A 5 6.16 27.85 22.64
CA SER A 5 6.02 27.74 21.19
C SER A 5 4.68 27.12 20.90
N PRO A 6 3.85 27.70 20.02
CA PRO A 6 2.58 27.10 19.66
C PRO A 6 2.87 25.71 19.05
N GLN A 7 2.39 24.67 19.71
CA GLN A 7 2.37 23.35 19.10
C GLN A 7 1.48 23.45 17.86
N VAL A 8 2.11 23.50 16.70
CA VAL A 8 1.39 23.34 15.44
C VAL A 8 0.70 21.99 15.52
N ALA A 9 -0.61 22.01 15.65
CA ALA A 9 -1.41 20.80 15.67
C ALA A 9 -1.10 20.03 14.37
N ARG A 10 -0.34 18.95 14.48
CA ARG A 10 -0.03 18.10 13.32
C ARG A 10 -1.35 17.63 12.73
N LYS A 11 -1.66 18.12 11.53
CA LYS A 11 -2.86 17.71 10.81
C LYS A 11 -2.82 16.20 10.64
N MET A 12 -3.90 15.52 11.05
CA MET A 12 -3.98 14.06 10.91
C MET A 12 -3.90 13.68 9.42
N PRO A 13 -3.12 12.63 9.08
CA PRO A 13 -3.04 12.17 7.70
C PRO A 13 -4.42 11.74 7.21
N ARG A 14 -4.71 12.01 5.93
CA ARG A 14 -5.91 11.50 5.30
C ARG A 14 -5.85 9.98 5.22
N THR A 15 -7.00 9.36 5.52
CA THR A 15 -7.24 7.94 5.28
C THR A 15 -8.47 7.75 4.39
N LEU A 16 -8.51 6.64 3.69
CA LEU A 16 -9.67 6.21 2.92
C LEU A 16 -10.61 5.39 3.80
N THR A 17 -11.90 5.43 3.49
CA THR A 17 -12.87 4.52 4.08
C THR A 17 -12.70 3.11 3.52
N ASP A 18 -13.26 2.10 4.20
CA ASP A 18 -13.25 0.71 3.69
C ASP A 18 -13.90 0.61 2.30
N LYS A 19 -14.98 1.36 2.07
CA LYS A 19 -15.66 1.42 0.77
C LYS A 19 -14.77 2.04 -0.32
N GLU A 20 -14.11 3.15 -0.04
CA GLU A 20 -13.18 3.80 -0.97
C GLU A 20 -12.01 2.89 -1.33
N VAL A 21 -11.44 2.20 -0.35
CA VAL A 21 -10.39 1.19 -0.57
C VAL A 21 -10.89 0.07 -1.46
N SER A 22 -12.05 -0.51 -1.17
CA SER A 22 -12.61 -1.60 -1.98
C SER A 22 -12.80 -1.19 -3.44
N LEU A 23 -13.34 0.00 -3.67
CA LEU A 23 -13.49 0.54 -5.03
C LEU A 23 -12.16 0.73 -5.74
N LEU A 24 -11.16 1.24 -5.02
CA LEU A 24 -9.82 1.46 -5.58
C LEU A 24 -9.12 0.14 -5.94
N LEU A 25 -9.21 -0.86 -5.08
CA LEU A 25 -8.60 -2.18 -5.30
C LEU A 25 -9.26 -2.94 -6.46
N GLU A 26 -10.57 -2.76 -6.68
CA GLU A 26 -11.32 -3.44 -7.74
C GLU A 26 -11.17 -2.78 -9.11
N LEU A 27 -10.92 -1.48 -9.15
CA LEU A 27 -10.96 -0.70 -10.39
C LEU A 27 -10.05 -1.23 -11.49
N PRO A 28 -8.79 -1.64 -11.23
CA PRO A 28 -7.92 -2.21 -12.27
C PRO A 28 -8.46 -3.47 -12.93
N SER A 29 -9.31 -4.23 -12.24
CA SER A 29 -9.89 -5.49 -12.76
C SER A 29 -10.93 -5.26 -13.85
N ARG A 30 -11.44 -4.04 -13.99
CA ARG A 30 -12.39 -3.69 -15.06
C ARG A 30 -11.75 -3.75 -16.43
N THR A 31 -10.43 -3.65 -16.49
CA THR A 31 -9.67 -3.78 -17.73
C THR A 31 -8.62 -4.88 -17.55
N PRO A 32 -8.93 -6.14 -17.92
CA PRO A 32 -8.07 -7.30 -17.69
C PRO A 32 -6.90 -7.34 -18.67
N THR A 33 -6.08 -6.30 -18.68
CA THR A 33 -4.86 -6.20 -19.47
C THR A 33 -3.65 -6.53 -18.58
N PRO A 34 -2.47 -6.84 -19.16
CA PRO A 34 -1.25 -7.00 -18.38
C PRO A 34 -0.97 -5.84 -17.42
N LYS A 35 -1.22 -4.60 -17.87
CA LYS A 35 -1.13 -3.39 -17.05
C LYS A 35 -2.15 -3.41 -15.91
N GLY A 36 -3.40 -3.76 -16.17
CA GLY A 36 -4.46 -3.84 -15.16
C GLY A 36 -4.14 -4.89 -14.09
N LEU A 37 -3.64 -6.05 -14.48
CA LEU A 37 -3.20 -7.09 -13.54
C LEU A 37 -2.04 -6.63 -12.67
N ARG A 38 -1.07 -5.92 -13.25
CA ARG A 38 0.02 -5.29 -12.52
C ARG A 38 -0.49 -4.27 -11.49
N ASP A 39 -1.35 -3.38 -11.93
CA ASP A 39 -1.86 -2.28 -11.11
C ASP A 39 -2.70 -2.81 -9.94
N ARG A 40 -3.50 -3.85 -10.18
CA ARG A 40 -4.21 -4.54 -9.10
C ARG A 40 -3.26 -5.14 -8.08
N ALA A 41 -2.24 -5.84 -8.53
CA ALA A 41 -1.24 -6.44 -7.64
C ALA A 41 -0.52 -5.37 -6.79
N ILE A 42 -0.19 -4.22 -7.38
CA ILE A 42 0.42 -3.10 -6.65
C ILE A 42 -0.51 -2.57 -5.57
N LEU A 43 -1.77 -2.29 -5.89
CA LEU A 43 -2.73 -1.72 -4.95
C LEU A 43 -3.05 -2.70 -3.80
N GLU A 44 -3.26 -3.97 -4.12
CA GLU A 44 -3.49 -5.02 -3.12
C GLU A 44 -2.28 -5.18 -2.18
N LEU A 45 -1.07 -5.15 -2.72
CA LEU A 45 0.17 -5.24 -1.93
C LEU A 45 0.32 -4.04 -0.99
N LEU A 46 0.15 -2.83 -1.52
CA LEU A 46 0.25 -1.61 -0.72
C LEU A 46 -0.72 -1.61 0.46
N TYR A 47 -1.96 -1.99 0.21
CA TYR A 47 -2.98 -2.02 1.27
C TYR A 47 -2.76 -3.18 2.25
N ALA A 48 -2.36 -4.36 1.78
CA ALA A 48 -2.11 -5.50 2.66
C ALA A 48 -0.93 -5.29 3.60
N THR A 49 0.11 -4.59 3.14
CA THR A 49 1.40 -4.48 3.85
C THR A 49 1.69 -3.10 4.41
N GLY A 50 1.08 -2.06 3.88
CA GLY A 50 1.42 -0.69 4.21
C GLY A 50 2.84 -0.28 3.80
N MET A 51 3.47 -0.99 2.86
CA MET A 51 4.82 -0.70 2.39
C MET A 51 4.92 0.72 1.83
N ARG A 52 6.12 1.29 1.91
CA ARG A 52 6.43 2.55 1.22
C ARG A 52 6.53 2.33 -0.29
N ALA A 53 6.22 3.36 -1.08
CA ALA A 53 6.34 3.31 -2.54
C ALA A 53 7.73 2.85 -3.00
N SER A 54 8.79 3.34 -2.36
CA SER A 54 10.17 2.93 -2.64
C SER A 54 10.42 1.44 -2.36
N GLU A 55 9.82 0.89 -1.33
CA GLU A 55 9.93 -0.53 -1.00
C GLU A 55 9.22 -1.39 -2.04
N VAL A 56 8.03 -0.99 -2.48
CA VAL A 56 7.27 -1.71 -3.51
C VAL A 56 8.03 -1.74 -4.84
N THR A 57 8.55 -0.60 -5.27
CA THR A 57 9.29 -0.53 -6.55
C THR A 57 10.65 -1.23 -6.51
N ALA A 58 11.24 -1.39 -5.32
CA ALA A 58 12.50 -2.11 -5.13
C ALA A 58 12.34 -3.63 -5.12
N LEU A 59 11.12 -4.16 -5.03
CA LEU A 59 10.89 -5.60 -4.98
C LEU A 59 11.36 -6.29 -6.26
N ASP A 60 12.07 -7.39 -6.07
CA ASP A 60 12.37 -8.37 -7.09
C ASP A 60 11.35 -9.52 -7.03
N LEU A 61 11.26 -10.29 -8.11
CA LEU A 61 10.38 -11.45 -8.17
C LEU A 61 10.66 -12.44 -7.03
N ASP A 62 11.94 -12.64 -6.68
CA ASP A 62 12.37 -13.55 -5.62
C ASP A 62 12.03 -13.06 -4.19
N ASP A 63 11.63 -11.81 -4.02
CA ASP A 63 11.21 -11.29 -2.73
C ASP A 63 9.83 -11.79 -2.29
N VAL A 64 9.06 -12.39 -3.20
CA VAL A 64 7.76 -13.00 -2.89
C VAL A 64 7.90 -14.50 -2.80
N ASP A 65 7.55 -15.04 -1.65
CA ASP A 65 7.43 -16.49 -1.45
C ASP A 65 5.95 -16.88 -1.51
N PHE A 66 5.55 -17.45 -2.66
CA PHE A 66 4.18 -17.88 -2.90
C PHE A 66 3.78 -19.09 -2.06
N SER A 67 4.73 -19.91 -1.64
CA SER A 67 4.45 -21.10 -0.82
C SER A 67 4.14 -20.74 0.62
N SER A 68 4.87 -19.80 1.20
CA SER A 68 4.63 -19.28 2.55
C SER A 68 3.65 -18.11 2.58
N GLY A 69 3.36 -17.49 1.44
CA GLY A 69 2.50 -16.31 1.35
C GLY A 69 3.12 -15.07 2.00
N THR A 70 4.41 -14.88 1.82
CA THR A 70 5.17 -13.78 2.43
C THR A 70 5.93 -12.94 1.41
N VAL A 71 6.25 -11.72 1.78
CA VAL A 71 7.13 -10.82 1.03
C VAL A 71 8.23 -10.29 1.92
N ASN A 72 9.46 -10.29 1.39
CA ASN A 72 10.61 -9.65 2.02
C ASN A 72 10.71 -8.22 1.51
N CYS A 73 10.65 -7.26 2.40
CA CYS A 73 10.68 -5.84 2.06
C CYS A 73 11.59 -5.04 2.99
N GLY A 74 11.89 -3.82 2.58
CA GLY A 74 12.79 -2.91 3.28
C GLY A 74 14.21 -2.95 2.71
N GLU A 75 15.07 -2.09 3.23
CA GLU A 75 16.47 -2.06 2.83
C GLU A 75 17.20 -3.30 3.34
N ARG A 76 17.90 -3.98 2.46
CA ARG A 76 18.57 -5.26 2.75
C ARG A 76 19.57 -5.20 3.90
N THR A 77 20.07 -4.02 4.22
CA THR A 77 21.12 -3.83 5.23
C THR A 77 20.62 -3.37 6.59
N THR A 78 19.49 -2.68 6.67
CA THR A 78 19.10 -1.97 7.91
C THR A 78 17.68 -2.18 8.37
N SER A 79 16.75 -2.48 7.48
CA SER A 79 15.31 -2.52 7.79
C SER A 79 14.56 -3.62 7.08
N GLN A 80 15.25 -4.68 6.67
CA GLN A 80 14.61 -5.83 6.04
C GLN A 80 13.65 -6.51 7.01
N ARG A 81 12.44 -6.78 6.53
CA ARG A 81 11.41 -7.50 7.26
C ARG A 81 10.63 -8.41 6.34
N THR A 82 10.10 -9.47 6.89
CA THR A 82 9.18 -10.38 6.21
C THR A 82 7.76 -10.08 6.65
N VAL A 83 6.88 -9.86 5.70
CA VAL A 83 5.48 -9.54 5.93
C VAL A 83 4.59 -10.62 5.32
N SER A 84 3.62 -11.10 6.08
CA SER A 84 2.59 -12.00 5.56
C SER A 84 1.62 -11.26 4.65
N LEU A 85 1.30 -11.85 3.51
CA LEU A 85 0.34 -11.33 2.55
C LEU A 85 -1.06 -11.85 2.85
N SER A 86 -2.07 -11.00 2.66
CA SER A 86 -3.45 -11.44 2.61
C SER A 86 -3.68 -12.35 1.40
N GLN A 87 -4.72 -13.18 1.45
CA GLN A 87 -5.07 -14.06 0.32
C GLN A 87 -5.37 -13.25 -0.94
N HIS A 88 -6.01 -12.08 -0.79
CA HIS A 88 -6.29 -11.20 -1.93
C HIS A 88 -5.02 -10.66 -2.57
N ALA A 89 -4.07 -10.20 -1.77
CA ALA A 89 -2.78 -9.69 -2.26
C ALA A 89 -1.95 -10.79 -2.91
N LEU A 90 -1.85 -11.94 -2.27
CA LEU A 90 -1.12 -13.10 -2.80
C LEU A 90 -1.68 -13.55 -4.14
N LYS A 91 -3.00 -13.67 -4.25
CA LYS A 91 -3.71 -14.04 -5.48
C LYS A 91 -3.48 -13.01 -6.59
N ALA A 92 -3.62 -11.73 -6.28
CA ALA A 92 -3.42 -10.65 -7.27
C ALA A 92 -1.98 -10.64 -7.81
N ILE A 93 -0.99 -10.81 -6.95
CA ILE A 93 0.42 -10.90 -7.36
C ILE A 93 0.68 -12.15 -8.19
N HIS A 94 0.14 -13.29 -7.78
CA HIS A 94 0.29 -14.55 -8.52
C HIS A 94 -0.28 -14.43 -9.93
N ILE A 95 -1.51 -13.93 -10.07
CA ILE A 95 -2.15 -13.73 -11.38
C ILE A 95 -1.34 -12.77 -12.25
N TYR A 96 -0.85 -11.68 -11.67
CA TYR A 96 0.01 -10.74 -12.40
C TYR A 96 1.30 -11.41 -12.90
N VAL A 97 1.99 -12.16 -12.06
CA VAL A 97 3.22 -12.86 -12.42
C VAL A 97 2.99 -13.89 -13.52
N GLU A 98 1.93 -14.68 -13.40
CA GLU A 98 1.62 -15.77 -14.33
C GLU A 98 1.02 -15.30 -15.67
N GLN A 99 0.19 -14.26 -15.66
CA GLN A 99 -0.64 -13.88 -16.80
C GLN A 99 -0.38 -12.47 -17.34
N GLY A 100 0.31 -11.64 -16.61
CA GLY A 100 0.51 -10.24 -16.98
C GLY A 100 1.96 -9.84 -17.18
N ARG A 101 2.81 -10.18 -16.25
CA ARG A 101 4.21 -9.72 -16.23
C ARG A 101 4.98 -10.10 -17.49
N GLU A 102 4.86 -11.31 -17.96
CA GLU A 102 5.52 -11.80 -19.17
C GLU A 102 5.25 -10.93 -20.40
N HIS A 103 4.01 -10.46 -20.54
CA HIS A 103 3.61 -9.59 -21.65
C HIS A 103 4.15 -8.16 -21.57
N LEU A 104 4.67 -7.76 -20.41
CA LEU A 104 5.30 -6.45 -20.22
C LEU A 104 6.82 -6.52 -20.34
N LEU A 105 7.42 -7.70 -20.27
CA LEU A 105 8.86 -7.87 -20.31
C LEU A 105 9.42 -7.64 -21.74
N THR A 106 10.56 -6.98 -21.81
CA THR A 106 11.40 -6.87 -23.02
C THR A 106 12.67 -7.69 -22.92
N SER A 107 13.03 -8.11 -21.69
CA SER A 107 14.16 -9.00 -21.42
C SER A 107 13.75 -10.06 -20.39
N PRO A 108 14.07 -11.35 -20.64
CA PRO A 108 13.80 -12.41 -19.67
C PRO A 108 14.63 -12.29 -18.39
N GLU A 109 15.71 -11.51 -18.42
CA GLU A 109 16.61 -11.31 -17.29
C GLU A 109 16.10 -10.25 -16.29
N GLN A 110 14.98 -9.58 -16.62
CA GLN A 110 14.42 -8.57 -15.73
C GLN A 110 13.95 -9.19 -14.41
N ARG A 111 14.58 -8.77 -13.31
CA ARG A 111 14.31 -9.29 -11.97
C ARG A 111 13.22 -8.52 -11.23
N ALA A 112 12.94 -7.26 -11.61
CA ALA A 112 11.94 -6.45 -10.94
C ALA A 112 10.57 -7.15 -10.94
N LEU A 113 9.90 -7.16 -9.79
CA LEU A 113 8.53 -7.67 -9.69
C LEU A 113 7.58 -6.82 -10.55
N PHE A 114 7.58 -5.52 -10.33
CA PHE A 114 6.75 -4.58 -11.07
C PHE A 114 7.53 -3.86 -12.15
N VAL A 115 7.05 -4.00 -13.37
CA VAL A 115 7.67 -3.42 -14.56
C VAL A 115 6.73 -2.42 -15.26
N ASN A 116 7.34 -1.42 -15.90
CA ASN A 116 6.62 -0.43 -16.68
C ASN A 116 6.32 -0.94 -18.10
N HIS A 117 5.73 -0.10 -18.95
CA HIS A 117 5.41 -0.41 -20.35
C HIS A 117 6.64 -0.67 -21.24
N ARG A 118 7.84 -0.32 -20.78
CA ARG A 118 9.12 -0.60 -21.45
C ARG A 118 9.77 -1.88 -20.99
N GLY A 119 9.17 -2.60 -20.05
CA GLY A 119 9.74 -3.79 -19.44
C GLY A 119 10.86 -3.51 -18.44
N GLU A 120 10.99 -2.27 -18.00
CA GLU A 120 11.95 -1.83 -16.99
C GLU A 120 11.28 -1.78 -15.62
N ARG A 121 12.10 -1.80 -14.55
CA ARG A 121 11.59 -1.61 -13.18
C ARG A 121 10.72 -0.35 -13.08
N LEU A 122 9.53 -0.52 -12.53
CA LEU A 122 8.63 0.61 -12.25
C LEU A 122 9.31 1.58 -11.27
N SER A 123 9.35 2.86 -11.62
CA SER A 123 9.88 3.91 -10.75
C SER A 123 8.86 4.33 -9.69
N ARG A 124 9.32 5.00 -8.62
CA ARG A 124 8.43 5.61 -7.63
C ARG A 124 7.45 6.59 -8.28
N GLN A 125 7.92 7.40 -9.22
CA GLN A 125 7.06 8.31 -9.98
C GLN A 125 6.03 7.55 -10.82
N GLY A 126 6.43 6.46 -11.47
CA GLY A 126 5.53 5.60 -12.23
C GLY A 126 4.45 4.99 -11.35
N LEU A 127 4.80 4.49 -10.17
CA LEU A 127 3.85 3.98 -9.19
C LEU A 127 2.88 5.07 -8.71
N TRP A 128 3.40 6.26 -8.45
CA TRP A 128 2.59 7.40 -8.05
C TRP A 128 1.56 7.76 -9.14
N LEU A 129 1.98 7.79 -10.40
CA LEU A 129 1.08 8.05 -11.54
C LEU A 129 0.01 6.96 -11.70
N VAL A 130 0.35 5.70 -11.49
CA VAL A 130 -0.62 4.60 -11.50
C VAL A 130 -1.72 4.85 -10.48
N ILE A 131 -1.36 5.13 -9.24
CA ILE A 131 -2.34 5.38 -8.17
C ILE A 131 -3.17 6.61 -8.47
N LYS A 132 -2.54 7.71 -8.89
CA LYS A 132 -3.25 8.96 -9.21
C LYS A 132 -4.26 8.79 -10.35
N SER A 133 -4.00 7.94 -11.32
CA SER A 133 -4.94 7.67 -12.42
C SER A 133 -6.25 7.03 -11.92
N TYR A 134 -6.15 6.05 -11.03
CA TYR A 134 -7.33 5.39 -10.44
C TYR A 134 -8.05 6.29 -9.43
N VAL A 135 -7.31 7.04 -8.64
CA VAL A 135 -7.86 8.04 -7.71
C VAL A 135 -8.67 9.09 -8.46
N LYS A 136 -8.18 9.58 -9.58
CA LYS A 136 -8.88 10.53 -10.44
C LYS A 136 -10.15 9.93 -11.04
N GLU A 137 -10.08 8.71 -11.53
CA GLU A 137 -11.23 8.01 -12.11
C GLU A 137 -12.37 7.83 -11.10
N LEU A 138 -12.02 7.55 -9.84
CA LEU A 138 -13.00 7.41 -8.75
C LEU A 138 -13.41 8.73 -8.09
N GLY A 139 -12.79 9.84 -8.44
CA GLY A 139 -13.10 11.14 -7.84
C GLY A 139 -12.76 11.25 -6.36
N LEU A 140 -11.72 10.57 -5.89
CA LEU A 140 -11.34 10.52 -4.46
C LEU A 140 -10.61 11.78 -3.97
N GLY A 141 -10.31 12.73 -4.86
CA GLY A 141 -9.60 13.97 -4.54
C GLY A 141 -8.09 13.91 -4.77
N ASP A 142 -7.49 15.07 -4.95
CA ASP A 142 -6.08 15.21 -5.36
C ASP A 142 -5.08 14.86 -4.26
N ASN A 143 -5.51 14.78 -3.02
CA ASN A 143 -4.67 14.51 -1.85
C ASN A 143 -4.49 13.01 -1.55
N VAL A 144 -5.04 12.12 -2.36
CA VAL A 144 -4.82 10.67 -2.23
C VAL A 144 -3.55 10.26 -2.97
N THR A 145 -2.62 9.68 -2.24
CA THR A 145 -1.27 9.29 -2.70
C THR A 145 -0.95 7.88 -2.19
N PRO A 146 0.21 7.30 -2.57
CA PRO A 146 0.68 6.05 -1.96
C PRO A 146 0.74 6.11 -0.42
N HIS A 147 1.12 7.25 0.15
CA HIS A 147 1.10 7.45 1.60
C HIS A 147 -0.30 7.35 2.20
N THR A 148 -1.32 7.81 1.49
CA THR A 148 -2.72 7.69 1.93
C THR A 148 -3.13 6.22 2.04
N LEU A 149 -2.74 5.37 1.11
CA LEU A 149 -2.96 3.92 1.18
C LEU A 149 -2.22 3.28 2.35
N ARG A 150 -0.98 3.69 2.60
CA ARG A 150 -0.20 3.22 3.74
C ARG A 150 -0.86 3.63 5.08
N HIS A 151 -1.30 4.87 5.20
CA HIS A 151 -2.03 5.36 6.37
C HIS A 151 -3.34 4.62 6.57
N SER A 152 -4.08 4.37 5.49
CA SER A 152 -5.33 3.62 5.52
C SER A 152 -5.11 2.18 5.95
N ALA A 153 -4.09 1.52 5.42
CA ALA A 153 -3.72 0.16 5.81
C ALA A 153 -3.43 0.05 7.31
N ALA A 154 -2.62 0.97 7.85
CA ALA A 154 -2.27 1.00 9.26
C ALA A 154 -3.50 1.26 10.15
N ALA A 155 -4.30 2.27 9.82
CA ALA A 155 -5.49 2.63 10.60
C ALA A 155 -6.54 1.52 10.57
N HIS A 156 -6.79 0.91 9.42
CA HIS A 156 -7.76 -0.19 9.28
C HIS A 156 -7.32 -1.45 10.03
N LYS A 157 -6.03 -1.81 10.00
CA LYS A 157 -5.52 -2.94 10.80
C LYS A 157 -5.74 -2.72 12.29
N LEU A 158 -5.47 -1.53 12.80
CA LEU A 158 -5.71 -1.19 14.20
C LEU A 158 -7.20 -1.19 14.54
N SER A 159 -8.07 -0.70 13.68
CA SER A 159 -9.53 -0.72 13.90
C SER A 159 -10.10 -2.14 13.82
N HIS A 160 -9.46 -3.06 13.11
CA HIS A 160 -9.83 -4.47 13.00
C HIS A 160 -9.15 -5.37 14.06
N GLY A 161 -8.53 -4.79 15.07
CA GLY A 161 -8.04 -5.51 16.25
C GLY A 161 -6.54 -5.86 16.26
N ALA A 162 -5.76 -5.46 15.27
CA ALA A 162 -4.30 -5.59 15.33
C ALA A 162 -3.73 -4.71 16.44
N ASN A 163 -2.71 -5.20 17.15
CA ASN A 163 -2.06 -4.38 18.16
C ASN A 163 -1.03 -3.41 17.54
N VAL A 164 -0.66 -2.39 18.31
CA VAL A 164 0.26 -1.33 17.85
C VAL A 164 1.63 -1.88 17.46
N THR A 165 2.12 -2.90 18.17
CA THR A 165 3.42 -3.53 17.90
C THR A 165 3.40 -4.27 16.56
N GLU A 166 2.33 -4.96 16.25
CA GLU A 166 2.16 -5.63 14.95
C GLU A 166 2.17 -4.63 13.79
N VAL A 167 1.43 -3.54 13.93
CA VAL A 167 1.39 -2.47 12.92
C VAL A 167 2.74 -1.77 12.79
N GLN A 168 3.42 -1.52 13.91
CA GLN A 168 4.78 -0.98 13.92
C GLN A 168 5.75 -1.87 13.14
N HIS A 169 5.73 -3.17 13.38
CA HIS A 169 6.54 -4.14 12.65
C HIS A 169 6.21 -4.15 11.15
N LEU A 170 4.92 -4.20 10.82
CA LEU A 170 4.44 -4.17 9.44
C LEU A 170 4.97 -2.97 8.67
N LEU A 171 4.92 -1.78 9.27
CA LEU A 171 5.33 -0.53 8.67
C LEU A 171 6.86 -0.31 8.68
N GLY A 172 7.60 -1.13 9.44
CA GLY A 172 9.04 -0.97 9.61
C GLY A 172 9.41 0.28 10.40
N HIS A 173 8.56 0.71 11.35
CA HIS A 173 8.85 1.84 12.22
C HIS A 173 9.84 1.43 13.32
N ALA A 174 10.96 2.16 13.42
CA ALA A 174 11.93 1.98 14.51
C ALA A 174 11.43 2.59 15.83
N ASN A 175 10.51 3.56 15.77
CA ASN A 175 9.99 4.28 16.93
C ASN A 175 8.46 4.08 17.06
N PRO A 176 7.94 3.59 18.21
CA PRO A 176 6.51 3.45 18.46
C PRO A 176 5.70 4.72 18.30
N SER A 177 6.30 5.90 18.55
CA SER A 177 5.61 7.19 18.40
C SER A 177 5.12 7.45 16.97
N SER A 178 5.80 6.92 15.97
CA SER A 178 5.40 7.02 14.56
C SER A 178 4.11 6.26 14.26
N THR A 179 3.81 5.22 15.04
CA THR A 179 2.58 4.41 14.88
C THR A 179 1.42 4.99 15.68
N GLN A 180 1.66 5.78 16.72
CA GLN A 180 0.61 6.33 17.60
C GLN A 180 -0.39 7.24 16.87
N VAL A 181 0.02 7.89 15.80
CA VAL A 181 -0.90 8.70 14.97
C VAL A 181 -2.02 7.84 14.38
N TYR A 182 -1.72 6.62 13.99
CA TYR A 182 -2.71 5.68 13.43
C TYR A 182 -3.66 5.14 14.49
N VAL A 183 -3.22 4.98 15.73
CA VAL A 183 -4.09 4.63 16.87
C VAL A 183 -5.17 5.70 17.07
N ARG A 184 -4.81 6.98 16.98
CA ARG A 184 -5.77 8.08 17.08
C ARG A 184 -6.77 8.07 15.93
N ILE A 185 -6.30 7.81 14.70
CA ILE A 185 -7.17 7.72 13.52
C ILE A 185 -8.15 6.57 13.69
N ALA A 186 -7.67 5.39 14.07
CA ALA A 186 -8.52 4.21 14.27
C ALA A 186 -9.60 4.44 15.34
N ARG A 187 -9.24 5.09 16.46
CA ARG A 187 -10.20 5.45 17.51
C ARG A 187 -11.28 6.41 17.01
N ARG A 188 -10.92 7.40 16.20
CA ARG A 188 -11.89 8.32 15.60
C ARG A 188 -12.86 7.59 14.68
N GLN A 189 -12.38 6.73 13.80
CA GLN A 189 -13.23 5.96 12.90
C GLN A 189 -14.19 5.04 13.64
N ALA A 190 -13.76 4.46 14.76
CA ALA A 190 -14.60 3.63 15.62
C ALA A 190 -15.67 4.41 16.40
N SER A 191 -15.45 5.72 16.63
CA SER A 191 -16.36 6.60 17.35
C SER A 191 -17.33 7.39 16.46
N GLU A 192 -17.14 7.39 15.15
CA GLU A 192 -18.10 7.96 14.21
C GLU A 192 -19.26 6.97 14.04
N PRO A 193 -20.50 7.34 14.41
CA PRO A 193 -21.65 6.46 14.22
C PRO A 193 -21.88 6.23 12.73
N ALA A 194 -22.30 5.02 12.38
CA ALA A 194 -22.59 4.57 11.01
C ALA A 194 -23.81 5.29 10.36
N TYR A 195 -24.12 6.49 10.80
CA TYR A 195 -25.25 7.30 10.35
C TYR A 195 -24.76 8.49 9.52
N ALA A 196 -24.31 8.25 8.33
CA ALA A 196 -24.23 9.29 7.31
C ALA A 196 -24.43 8.65 5.94
N THR A 197 -25.58 8.00 5.76
CA THR A 197 -26.06 7.65 4.42
C THR A 197 -27.57 7.87 4.39
N VAL A 198 -27.96 9.09 4.04
CA VAL A 198 -29.25 9.39 3.43
C VAL A 198 -28.96 10.08 2.11
#